data_8871c6dd12b9c47201c50d8694b30679
#
_entry.id   8871c6dd12b9c47201c50d8694b30679
#
_cell.length_a   1.000
_cell.length_b   1.000
_cell.length_c   1.000
_cell.angle_alpha   90.00
_cell.angle_beta   90.00
_cell.angle_gamma   90.00
#
_symmetry.space_group_name_H-M   'P 1'
#
loop_
_entity.id
_entity.type
_entity.pdbx_description
1 polymer ?
#
loop_
_entity_poly.entity_id
_entity_poly.type
_entity_poly.pdbx_seq_one_letter_code
_entity_poly.pdbx_strand_id
1 'polypeptide(L)'
;MTPKNKQNRQKEKVMNNTNENRTSDIYLAHVDFETGRTQSFQEHTDNVTSYAKSICPMEEIQKLVEAAALFHDAGKLSDDVQKDFQDILKKGDQAHRNDLDHSTAGGRMLWKMMRQKTAAELLSTVVYSHHGISDCIDFESGCTLQERRAEKECQEDIVKERFFQIFDKEKIQKVCEAADAQYVQINKKIGMFVRKSTKQNRHCGNGYFYIGMYFRVLLSMLLDSDWTDTEKFFQNEELKQRISKKEIQKIWQQSIQCFENYLNHEIRNKAENGQSLQAVRQEISERCYEEAEKGTRLYRLTVPTGAGKTLSSLRFALYRAERTQKQHIIYVAPFNSILSQNADEIRRAVDDPDIVLEHHC
;
A
#
# COMPACT_ATOMS: atom_id res chain seq x y z
N MET A 1 52.65 35.10 12.34
CA MET A 1 51.37 34.61 11.76
C MET A 1 51.68 33.40 10.90
N THR A 2 51.31 32.23 11.37
CA THR A 2 51.69 30.93 10.81
C THR A 2 50.81 30.52 9.61
N PRO A 3 51.32 29.73 8.66
CA PRO A 3 50.60 29.37 7.41
C PRO A 3 49.25 28.65 7.60
N LYS A 4 48.98 28.09 8.76
CA LYS A 4 47.71 27.39 9.08
C LYS A 4 46.48 28.32 9.11
N ASN A 5 46.63 29.62 9.37
CA ASN A 5 45.52 30.56 9.43
C ASN A 5 45.05 31.07 8.06
N LYS A 6 45.84 30.88 6.99
CA LYS A 6 45.40 31.23 5.63
C LYS A 6 44.61 30.13 4.97
N GLN A 7 44.85 28.85 5.28
CA GLN A 7 44.08 27.72 4.72
C GLN A 7 42.69 27.58 5.32
N ASN A 8 42.51 27.91 6.61
CA ASN A 8 41.18 27.89 7.23
C ASN A 8 40.29 29.04 6.73
N ARG A 9 40.86 30.25 6.52
CA ARG A 9 40.10 31.36 5.94
C ARG A 9 39.74 31.15 4.46
N GLN A 10 40.52 30.41 3.70
CA GLN A 10 40.16 30.01 2.34
C GLN A 10 39.10 28.91 2.29
N LYS A 11 39.14 27.94 3.22
CA LYS A 11 38.10 26.91 3.35
C LYS A 11 36.75 27.50 3.81
N GLU A 12 36.74 28.43 4.76
CA GLU A 12 35.53 29.16 5.17
C GLU A 12 34.99 30.05 4.06
N LYS A 13 35.84 30.71 3.25
CA LYS A 13 35.38 31.49 2.10
C LYS A 13 34.88 30.62 0.94
N VAL A 14 35.40 29.42 0.74
CA VAL A 14 34.91 28.48 -0.27
C VAL A 14 33.62 27.80 0.20
N MET A 15 33.47 27.52 1.50
CA MET A 15 32.20 27.02 2.06
C MET A 15 31.10 28.10 2.04
N ASN A 16 31.40 29.34 2.32
CA ASN A 16 30.39 30.42 2.28
C ASN A 16 29.99 30.83 0.85
N ASN A 17 30.88 30.70 -0.17
CA ASN A 17 30.54 31.03 -1.55
C ASN A 17 29.83 29.92 -2.31
N THR A 18 29.72 28.70 -1.77
CA THR A 18 28.92 27.61 -2.36
C THR A 18 27.52 27.54 -1.76
N ASN A 19 27.27 28.21 -0.63
CA ASN A 19 25.97 28.21 0.05
C ASN A 19 25.10 29.46 -0.23
N GLU A 20 25.63 30.52 -0.83
CA GLU A 20 24.84 31.77 -1.04
C GLU A 20 24.03 31.82 -2.36
N ASN A 21 24.11 30.80 -3.25
CA ASN A 21 23.39 30.81 -4.53
C ASN A 21 22.49 29.60 -4.78
N ARG A 22 22.02 28.89 -3.74
CA ARG A 22 21.02 27.80 -3.84
C ARG A 22 20.08 27.70 -2.64
N THR A 23 19.69 28.80 -2.02
CA THR A 23 18.58 28.83 -1.08
C THR A 23 17.34 29.44 -1.76
N SER A 24 16.95 28.92 -2.91
CA SER A 24 15.61 29.10 -3.43
C SER A 24 14.76 27.93 -2.96
N ASP A 25 13.95 28.21 -1.96
CA ASP A 25 12.70 27.53 -1.58
C ASP A 25 12.64 26.00 -1.78
N ILE A 26 13.39 25.26 -0.96
CA ILE A 26 13.20 23.82 -0.86
C ILE A 26 11.95 23.59 0.01
N TYR A 27 10.84 23.23 -0.61
CA TYR A 27 9.64 22.82 0.11
C TYR A 27 9.83 21.42 0.69
N LEU A 28 9.43 21.23 1.95
CA LEU A 28 9.64 20.00 2.71
C LEU A 28 8.44 19.06 2.58
N ALA A 29 8.71 17.76 2.57
CA ALA A 29 7.73 16.70 2.69
C ALA A 29 7.80 16.01 4.05
N HIS A 30 9.02 15.82 4.58
CA HIS A 30 9.26 15.18 5.87
C HIS A 30 10.34 15.91 6.65
N VAL A 31 10.19 15.86 7.98
CA VAL A 31 11.13 16.41 8.96
C VAL A 31 11.31 15.40 10.10
N ASP A 32 12.52 15.00 10.34
CA ASP A 32 12.92 14.21 11.50
C ASP A 32 13.49 15.16 12.56
N PHE A 33 12.74 15.42 13.62
CA PHE A 33 13.12 16.37 14.67
C PHE A 33 14.25 15.84 15.55
N GLU A 34 14.44 14.51 15.65
CA GLU A 34 15.51 13.92 16.46
C GLU A 34 16.88 14.12 15.81
N THR A 35 16.93 13.95 14.50
CA THR A 35 18.19 14.05 13.74
C THR A 35 18.36 15.38 13.00
N GLY A 36 17.30 16.18 12.87
CA GLY A 36 17.27 17.39 12.06
C GLY A 36 17.27 17.14 10.55
N ARG A 37 17.12 15.88 10.11
CA ARG A 37 17.04 15.54 8.68
C ARG A 37 15.74 16.04 8.08
N THR A 38 15.83 16.40 6.81
CA THR A 38 14.67 16.82 6.01
C THR A 38 14.66 16.11 4.69
N GLN A 39 13.47 15.86 4.15
CA GLN A 39 13.26 15.40 2.79
C GLN A 39 12.50 16.47 2.02
N SER A 40 12.94 16.79 0.81
CA SER A 40 12.24 17.74 -0.03
C SER A 40 10.95 17.13 -0.59
N PHE A 41 9.96 17.98 -0.86
CA PHE A 41 8.73 17.58 -1.51
C PHE A 41 8.96 16.93 -2.88
N GLN A 42 9.91 17.47 -3.65
CA GLN A 42 10.27 16.91 -4.95
C GLN A 42 10.82 15.48 -4.81
N GLU A 43 11.79 15.29 -3.91
CA GLU A 43 12.42 13.98 -3.68
C GLU A 43 11.39 12.93 -3.26
N HIS A 44 10.54 13.25 -2.27
CA HIS A 44 9.47 12.37 -1.83
C HIS A 44 8.52 12.00 -2.98
N THR A 45 8.01 12.99 -3.70
CA THR A 45 7.07 12.76 -4.81
C THR A 45 7.69 11.93 -5.94
N ASP A 46 8.95 12.17 -6.29
CA ASP A 46 9.68 11.41 -7.32
C ASP A 46 9.89 9.95 -6.87
N ASN A 47 10.27 9.72 -5.61
CA ASN A 47 10.46 8.39 -5.03
C ASN A 47 9.14 7.61 -5.01
N VAL A 48 8.07 8.20 -4.45
CA VAL A 48 6.74 7.58 -4.39
C VAL A 48 6.24 7.24 -5.79
N THR A 49 6.35 8.16 -6.73
CA THR A 49 5.94 7.93 -8.12
C THR A 49 6.74 6.81 -8.79
N SER A 50 8.05 6.81 -8.63
CA SER A 50 8.92 5.77 -9.17
C SER A 50 8.62 4.39 -8.59
N TYR A 51 8.45 4.33 -7.27
CA TYR A 51 8.14 3.09 -6.57
C TYR A 51 6.75 2.57 -6.95
N ALA A 52 5.73 3.41 -6.96
CA ALA A 52 4.37 3.05 -7.37
C ALA A 52 4.32 2.44 -8.78
N LYS A 53 5.09 2.99 -9.71
CA LYS A 53 5.23 2.43 -11.06
C LYS A 53 5.94 1.08 -11.06
N SER A 54 6.96 0.90 -10.23
CA SER A 54 7.74 -0.33 -10.16
C SER A 54 6.95 -1.52 -9.60
N ILE A 55 6.04 -1.25 -8.66
CA ILE A 55 5.20 -2.30 -8.03
C ILE A 55 3.91 -2.56 -8.80
N CYS A 56 3.57 -1.71 -9.77
CA CYS A 56 2.34 -1.83 -10.54
C CYS A 56 2.33 -3.14 -11.35
N PRO A 57 1.42 -4.09 -11.06
CA PRO A 57 1.42 -5.40 -11.70
C PRO A 57 0.81 -5.37 -13.11
N MET A 58 0.19 -4.27 -13.51
CA MET A 58 -0.57 -4.13 -14.74
C MET A 58 -0.18 -2.86 -15.48
N GLU A 59 0.44 -2.99 -16.64
CA GLU A 59 0.83 -1.84 -17.47
C GLU A 59 -0.35 -0.94 -17.82
N GLU A 60 -1.54 -1.51 -17.95
CA GLU A 60 -2.78 -0.81 -18.34
C GLU A 60 -3.32 0.17 -17.27
N ILE A 61 -2.79 0.16 -16.03
CA ILE A 61 -3.16 1.12 -14.97
C ILE A 61 -1.97 1.97 -14.51
N GLN A 62 -0.80 1.78 -15.08
CA GLN A 62 0.44 2.40 -14.60
C GLN A 62 0.38 3.95 -14.64
N LYS A 63 -0.30 4.52 -15.64
CA LYS A 63 -0.46 5.97 -15.73
C LYS A 63 -1.49 6.53 -14.74
N LEU A 64 -2.47 5.73 -14.36
CA LEU A 64 -3.41 6.07 -13.28
C LEU A 64 -2.67 6.14 -11.93
N VAL A 65 -1.83 5.14 -11.65
CA VAL A 65 -0.98 5.12 -10.44
C VAL A 65 -0.01 6.30 -10.43
N GLU A 66 0.67 6.54 -11.55
CA GLU A 66 1.61 7.65 -11.70
C GLU A 66 0.94 9.00 -11.44
N ALA A 67 -0.25 9.22 -11.99
CA ALA A 67 -1.01 10.45 -11.76
C ALA A 67 -1.42 10.60 -10.27
N ALA A 68 -1.93 9.54 -9.63
CA ALA A 68 -2.29 9.61 -8.22
C ALA A 68 -1.07 9.92 -7.34
N ALA A 69 0.07 9.26 -7.59
CA ALA A 69 1.31 9.45 -6.82
C ALA A 69 1.90 10.86 -6.97
N LEU A 70 1.81 11.46 -8.16
CA LEU A 70 2.30 12.84 -8.38
C LEU A 70 1.55 13.88 -7.54
N PHE A 71 0.27 13.68 -7.28
CA PHE A 71 -0.59 14.68 -6.64
C PHE A 71 -0.92 14.39 -5.18
N HIS A 72 -0.60 13.19 -4.64
CA HIS A 72 -1.12 12.75 -3.35
C HIS A 72 -0.85 13.74 -2.21
N ASP A 73 0.34 14.26 -2.15
CA ASP A 73 0.86 15.14 -1.10
C ASP A 73 1.01 16.60 -1.51
N ALA A 74 0.44 17.02 -2.64
CA ALA A 74 0.64 18.39 -3.14
C ALA A 74 0.25 19.47 -2.13
N GLY A 75 -0.71 19.20 -1.24
CA GLY A 75 -1.09 20.13 -0.18
C GLY A 75 0.00 20.40 0.85
N LYS A 76 1.05 19.56 0.93
CA LYS A 76 2.25 19.87 1.73
C LYS A 76 2.95 21.16 1.27
N LEU A 77 2.67 21.63 0.07
CA LEU A 77 3.18 22.91 -0.46
C LEU A 77 2.42 24.13 0.07
N SER A 78 1.39 23.99 0.90
CA SER A 78 0.67 25.12 1.51
C SER A 78 1.53 25.86 2.52
N ASP A 79 1.21 27.13 2.77
CA ASP A 79 1.92 27.93 3.77
C ASP A 79 1.81 27.34 5.17
N ASP A 80 0.65 26.81 5.51
CA ASP A 80 0.37 26.26 6.84
C ASP A 80 1.23 25.03 7.11
N VAL A 81 1.32 24.10 6.17
CA VAL A 81 2.13 22.89 6.31
C VAL A 81 3.63 23.21 6.30
N GLN A 82 4.08 24.10 5.41
CA GLN A 82 5.50 24.50 5.39
C GLN A 82 5.90 25.23 6.67
N LYS A 83 5.02 26.05 7.24
CA LYS A 83 5.25 26.68 8.54
C LYS A 83 5.34 25.67 9.66
N ASP A 84 4.47 24.66 9.66
CA ASP A 84 4.49 23.58 10.65
C ASP A 84 5.83 22.82 10.62
N PHE A 85 6.33 22.46 9.44
CA PHE A 85 7.66 21.85 9.28
C PHE A 85 8.79 22.75 9.80
N GLN A 86 8.72 24.06 9.53
CA GLN A 86 9.72 25.00 10.05
C GLN A 86 9.65 25.13 11.58
N ASP A 87 8.47 25.07 12.16
CA ASP A 87 8.28 25.09 13.61
C ASP A 87 8.80 23.81 14.26
N ILE A 88 8.61 22.65 13.64
CA ILE A 88 9.18 21.37 14.09
C ILE A 88 10.70 21.45 14.10
N LEU A 89 11.33 21.96 13.04
CA LEU A 89 12.79 22.13 12.97
C LEU A 89 13.33 23.06 14.04
N LYS A 90 12.58 24.10 14.42
CA LYS A 90 13.04 25.09 15.42
C LYS A 90 12.81 24.65 16.85
N LYS A 91 11.70 23.96 17.13
CA LYS A 91 11.22 23.66 18.50
C LYS A 91 11.43 22.19 18.90
N GLY A 92 11.71 21.29 17.93
CA GLY A 92 11.85 19.86 18.19
C GLY A 92 10.63 19.26 18.86
N ASP A 93 10.82 18.48 19.92
CA ASP A 93 9.76 17.84 20.72
C ASP A 93 8.70 18.80 21.27
N GLN A 94 9.02 20.08 21.39
CA GLN A 94 8.08 21.09 21.88
C GLN A 94 7.16 21.64 20.79
N ALA A 95 7.34 21.23 19.55
CA ALA A 95 6.45 21.58 18.45
C ALA A 95 5.12 20.85 18.61
N HIS A 96 4.03 21.59 18.58
CA HIS A 96 2.70 20.98 18.49
C HIS A 96 2.49 20.59 17.03
N ARG A 97 2.36 19.28 16.75
CA ARG A 97 2.03 18.80 15.40
C ARG A 97 0.57 19.09 15.13
N ASN A 98 0.29 19.85 14.08
CA ASN A 98 -1.06 20.09 13.62
C ASN A 98 -1.46 18.98 12.64
N ASP A 99 -2.67 18.48 12.78
CA ASP A 99 -3.26 17.56 11.81
C ASP A 99 -3.79 18.38 10.60
N LEU A 100 -2.86 18.81 9.74
CA LEU A 100 -3.15 19.65 8.60
C LEU A 100 -3.49 18.80 7.37
N ASP A 101 -4.63 19.10 6.76
CA ASP A 101 -5.03 18.46 5.51
C ASP A 101 -4.10 18.85 4.36
N HIS A 102 -3.42 17.86 3.81
CA HIS A 102 -2.53 18.04 2.67
C HIS A 102 -2.93 17.22 1.44
N SER A 103 -4.03 16.47 1.51
CA SER A 103 -4.55 15.68 0.40
C SER A 103 -5.53 16.44 -0.51
N THR A 104 -6.29 17.39 0.06
CA THR A 104 -7.38 18.07 -0.65
C THR A 104 -6.90 18.90 -1.84
N ALA A 105 -5.84 19.68 -1.69
CA ALA A 105 -5.31 20.52 -2.77
C ALA A 105 -4.84 19.67 -3.97
N GLY A 106 -4.09 18.59 -3.70
CA GLY A 106 -3.62 17.68 -4.75
C GLY A 106 -4.75 16.99 -5.51
N GLY A 107 -5.74 16.46 -4.79
CA GLY A 107 -6.91 15.85 -5.42
C GLY A 107 -7.72 16.82 -6.28
N ARG A 108 -7.87 18.08 -5.83
CA ARG A 108 -8.52 19.15 -6.65
C ARG A 108 -7.75 19.47 -7.91
N MET A 109 -6.45 19.65 -7.80
CA MET A 109 -5.59 19.93 -8.94
C MET A 109 -5.71 18.81 -9.97
N LEU A 110 -5.61 17.55 -9.53
CA LEU A 110 -5.75 16.37 -10.39
C LEU A 110 -7.12 16.35 -11.07
N TRP A 111 -8.20 16.56 -10.30
CA TRP A 111 -9.57 16.62 -10.83
C TRP A 111 -9.76 17.70 -11.90
N LYS A 112 -9.14 18.87 -11.73
CA LYS A 112 -9.19 19.97 -12.69
C LYS A 112 -8.38 19.71 -13.95
N MET A 113 -7.23 19.03 -13.83
CA MET A 113 -6.34 18.73 -14.95
C MET A 113 -6.84 17.60 -15.85
N MET A 114 -7.59 16.66 -15.31
CA MET A 114 -8.13 15.54 -16.08
C MET A 114 -9.39 15.93 -16.89
N ARG A 115 -9.48 15.43 -18.13
CA ARG A 115 -10.61 15.68 -19.04
C ARG A 115 -11.77 14.73 -18.79
N GLN A 116 -11.48 13.44 -18.52
CA GLN A 116 -12.47 12.42 -18.22
C GLN A 116 -12.92 12.52 -16.75
N LYS A 117 -14.12 13.11 -16.52
CA LYS A 117 -14.58 13.42 -15.16
C LYS A 117 -14.76 12.21 -14.25
N THR A 118 -15.11 11.06 -14.81
CA THR A 118 -15.19 9.81 -14.03
C THR A 118 -13.80 9.27 -13.65
N ALA A 119 -12.78 9.46 -14.50
CA ALA A 119 -11.39 9.16 -14.15
C ALA A 119 -10.85 10.15 -13.10
N ALA A 120 -11.16 11.44 -13.29
CA ALA A 120 -10.81 12.49 -12.34
C ALA A 120 -11.39 12.21 -10.96
N GLU A 121 -12.67 11.79 -10.88
CA GLU A 121 -13.33 11.41 -9.63
C GLU A 121 -12.66 10.20 -8.97
N LEU A 122 -12.38 9.15 -9.74
CA LEU A 122 -11.66 7.97 -9.25
C LEU A 122 -10.31 8.35 -8.64
N LEU A 123 -9.47 9.08 -9.38
CA LEU A 123 -8.10 9.38 -8.94
C LEU A 123 -8.05 10.44 -7.84
N SER A 124 -8.90 11.47 -7.88
CA SER A 124 -8.98 12.44 -6.79
C SER A 124 -9.44 11.77 -5.49
N THR A 125 -10.37 10.80 -5.58
CA THR A 125 -10.80 10.01 -4.41
C THR A 125 -9.64 9.16 -3.87
N VAL A 126 -8.81 8.56 -4.73
CA VAL A 126 -7.59 7.86 -4.30
C VAL A 126 -6.66 8.81 -3.54
N VAL A 127 -6.44 10.02 -4.06
CA VAL A 127 -5.61 11.04 -3.42
C VAL A 127 -6.20 11.49 -2.08
N TYR A 128 -7.52 11.77 -2.01
CA TYR A 128 -8.16 12.16 -0.75
C TYR A 128 -8.12 11.07 0.33
N SER A 129 -8.04 9.81 -0.08
CA SER A 129 -8.16 8.64 0.80
C SER A 129 -6.81 8.07 1.27
N HIS A 130 -5.67 8.69 0.90
CA HIS A 130 -4.38 8.06 1.22
C HIS A 130 -4.03 8.05 2.72
N HIS A 131 -4.71 8.87 3.55
CA HIS A 131 -4.64 8.77 5.01
C HIS A 131 -5.72 7.88 5.61
N GLY A 132 -6.78 7.58 4.87
CA GLY A 132 -7.89 6.73 5.31
C GLY A 132 -9.12 6.88 4.42
N ILE A 133 -9.83 5.79 4.17
CA ILE A 133 -11.06 5.83 3.34
C ILE A 133 -12.14 6.71 4.01
N SER A 134 -12.18 6.78 5.34
CA SER A 134 -13.06 7.65 6.11
C SER A 134 -12.92 9.13 5.75
N ASP A 135 -11.75 9.55 5.29
CA ASP A 135 -11.52 10.94 4.85
C ASP A 135 -12.39 11.38 3.68
N CYS A 136 -12.92 10.44 2.89
CA CYS A 136 -13.83 10.75 1.78
C CYS A 136 -15.29 10.83 2.21
N ILE A 137 -15.65 10.12 3.28
CA ILE A 137 -17.01 10.05 3.81
C ILE A 137 -16.88 10.17 5.33
N ASP A 138 -16.72 11.38 5.81
CA ASP A 138 -16.74 11.65 7.23
C ASP A 138 -18.18 11.91 7.66
N PHE A 139 -18.76 10.96 8.40
CA PHE A 139 -20.12 11.06 8.91
C PHE A 139 -20.24 12.02 10.09
N GLU A 140 -19.16 12.33 10.78
CA GLU A 140 -19.17 13.23 11.95
C GLU A 140 -19.04 14.70 11.54
N SER A 141 -18.11 15.01 10.64
CA SER A 141 -17.90 16.37 10.14
C SER A 141 -18.84 16.75 8.99
N GLY A 142 -19.52 15.78 8.37
CA GLY A 142 -20.33 15.99 7.19
C GLY A 142 -19.50 16.26 5.91
N CYS A 143 -18.17 16.10 5.96
CA CYS A 143 -17.29 16.34 4.83
C CYS A 143 -17.49 15.26 3.77
N THR A 144 -18.22 15.58 2.73
CA THR A 144 -18.44 14.70 1.59
C THR A 144 -17.33 14.88 0.54
N LEU A 145 -17.22 13.94 -0.37
CA LEU A 145 -16.30 14.08 -1.53
C LEU A 145 -16.54 15.39 -2.30
N GLN A 146 -17.78 15.86 -2.36
CA GLN A 146 -18.14 17.11 -3.02
C GLN A 146 -17.61 18.33 -2.26
N GLU A 147 -17.70 18.35 -0.94
CA GLU A 147 -17.16 19.42 -0.09
C GLU A 147 -15.64 19.50 -0.23
N ARG A 148 -14.93 18.38 -0.14
CA ARG A 148 -13.48 18.34 -0.37
C ARG A 148 -13.10 18.87 -1.76
N ARG A 149 -13.88 18.54 -2.77
CA ARG A 149 -13.63 18.94 -4.14
C ARG A 149 -13.88 20.42 -4.39
N ALA A 150 -14.87 21.05 -3.73
CA ALA A 150 -15.36 22.38 -4.06
C ALA A 150 -15.26 23.40 -2.90
N GLU A 151 -15.46 23.00 -1.66
CA GLU A 151 -15.78 23.90 -0.56
C GLU A 151 -14.66 24.00 0.50
N LYS A 152 -13.96 22.89 0.77
CA LYS A 152 -12.92 22.88 1.81
C LYS A 152 -11.77 23.82 1.44
N GLU A 153 -11.37 24.69 2.35
CA GLU A 153 -10.22 25.57 2.16
C GLU A 153 -8.91 24.78 2.17
N CYS A 154 -8.02 25.00 1.20
CA CYS A 154 -6.78 24.24 1.04
C CYS A 154 -5.65 25.00 0.35
N GLN A 155 -5.70 26.33 0.32
CA GLN A 155 -4.68 27.20 -0.31
C GLN A 155 -4.29 26.76 -1.73
N GLU A 156 -5.28 26.33 -2.52
CA GLU A 156 -5.05 25.66 -3.82
C GLU A 156 -4.17 26.48 -4.79
N ASP A 157 -4.35 27.80 -4.84
CA ASP A 157 -3.60 28.66 -5.79
C ASP A 157 -2.11 28.70 -5.44
N ILE A 158 -1.75 28.81 -4.16
CA ILE A 158 -0.37 28.77 -3.66
C ILE A 158 0.24 27.40 -3.95
N VAL A 159 -0.47 26.33 -3.59
CA VAL A 159 -0.04 24.95 -3.83
C VAL A 159 0.23 24.70 -5.30
N LYS A 160 -0.68 25.15 -6.18
CA LYS A 160 -0.56 25.00 -7.63
C LYS A 160 0.62 25.76 -8.21
N GLU A 161 0.86 26.99 -7.76
CA GLU A 161 2.00 27.78 -8.19
C GLU A 161 3.30 27.07 -7.84
N ARG A 162 3.50 26.69 -6.57
CA ARG A 162 4.69 25.99 -6.07
C ARG A 162 4.88 24.62 -6.74
N PHE A 163 3.82 23.90 -6.96
CA PHE A 163 3.86 22.60 -7.63
C PHE A 163 4.43 22.72 -9.06
N PHE A 164 4.00 23.72 -9.82
CA PHE A 164 4.52 23.96 -11.19
C PHE A 164 5.83 24.74 -11.24
N GLN A 165 6.34 25.27 -10.14
CA GLN A 165 7.74 25.69 -10.00
C GLN A 165 8.68 24.48 -9.90
N ILE A 166 8.21 23.38 -9.27
CA ILE A 166 8.96 22.13 -9.07
C ILE A 166 8.86 21.23 -10.31
N PHE A 167 7.64 21.01 -10.79
CA PHE A 167 7.35 20.07 -11.87
C PHE A 167 6.95 20.76 -13.18
N ASP A 168 7.48 20.23 -14.27
CA ASP A 168 7.15 20.71 -15.61
C ASP A 168 5.66 20.48 -15.94
N LYS A 169 4.92 21.56 -16.16
CA LYS A 169 3.48 21.52 -16.36
C LYS A 169 3.07 20.69 -17.59
N GLU A 170 3.86 20.75 -18.67
CA GLU A 170 3.54 19.98 -19.89
C GLU A 170 3.73 18.48 -19.68
N LYS A 171 4.78 18.10 -18.93
CA LYS A 171 5.01 16.68 -18.58
C LYS A 171 3.87 16.17 -17.71
N ILE A 172 3.45 16.91 -16.69
CA ILE A 172 2.33 16.55 -15.81
C ILE A 172 1.04 16.44 -16.61
N GLN A 173 0.77 17.39 -17.51
CA GLN A 173 -0.41 17.33 -18.37
C GLN A 173 -0.43 16.07 -19.25
N LYS A 174 0.71 15.67 -19.82
CA LYS A 174 0.83 14.42 -20.58
C LYS A 174 0.56 13.17 -19.74
N VAL A 175 0.97 13.16 -18.47
CA VAL A 175 0.64 12.05 -17.55
C VAL A 175 -0.87 11.98 -17.32
N CYS A 176 -1.53 13.10 -17.05
CA CYS A 176 -2.99 13.18 -16.88
C CYS A 176 -3.74 12.71 -18.15
N GLU A 177 -3.32 13.13 -19.33
CA GLU A 177 -3.91 12.69 -20.61
C GLU A 177 -3.72 11.18 -20.85
N ALA A 178 -2.56 10.65 -20.51
CA ALA A 178 -2.30 9.21 -20.60
C ALA A 178 -3.14 8.40 -19.59
N ALA A 179 -3.33 8.93 -18.38
CA ALA A 179 -4.22 8.35 -17.37
C ALA A 179 -5.69 8.35 -17.83
N ASP A 180 -6.17 9.46 -18.42
CA ASP A 180 -7.49 9.54 -19.05
C ASP A 180 -7.67 8.45 -20.12
N ALA A 181 -6.68 8.28 -20.99
CA ALA A 181 -6.72 7.26 -22.04
C ALA A 181 -6.76 5.83 -21.47
N GLN A 182 -5.96 5.54 -20.44
CA GLN A 182 -5.98 4.23 -19.76
C GLN A 182 -7.33 3.96 -19.12
N TYR A 183 -7.91 4.94 -18.41
CA TYR A 183 -9.23 4.80 -17.81
C TYR A 183 -10.31 4.46 -18.84
N VAL A 184 -10.32 5.17 -19.99
CA VAL A 184 -11.27 4.89 -21.08
C VAL A 184 -11.16 3.44 -21.56
N GLN A 185 -9.93 2.93 -21.71
CA GLN A 185 -9.71 1.53 -22.11
C GLN A 185 -10.21 0.53 -21.06
N ILE A 186 -9.93 0.79 -19.77
CA ILE A 186 -10.41 -0.04 -18.66
C ILE A 186 -11.95 -0.06 -18.65
N ASN A 187 -12.58 1.10 -18.72
CA ASN A 187 -14.03 1.20 -18.67
C ASN A 187 -14.68 0.48 -19.86
N LYS A 188 -14.08 0.56 -21.05
CA LYS A 188 -14.50 -0.20 -22.23
C LYS A 188 -14.39 -1.72 -21.99
N LYS A 189 -13.28 -2.21 -21.43
CA LYS A 189 -13.07 -3.63 -21.09
C LYS A 189 -14.11 -4.11 -20.09
N ILE A 190 -14.37 -3.34 -19.03
CA ILE A 190 -15.39 -3.64 -18.02
C ILE A 190 -16.77 -3.73 -18.68
N GLY A 191 -17.14 -2.74 -19.49
CA GLY A 191 -18.44 -2.72 -20.17
C GLY A 191 -18.63 -3.91 -21.12
N MET A 192 -17.58 -4.32 -21.84
CA MET A 192 -17.63 -5.53 -22.68
C MET A 192 -17.80 -6.80 -21.85
N PHE A 193 -17.07 -6.92 -20.75
CA PHE A 193 -17.15 -8.07 -19.84
C PHE A 193 -18.54 -8.21 -19.22
N VAL A 194 -19.10 -7.13 -18.68
CA VAL A 194 -20.43 -7.11 -18.08
C VAL A 194 -21.49 -7.52 -19.10
N ARG A 195 -21.47 -6.93 -20.31
CA ARG A 195 -22.42 -7.30 -21.39
C ARG A 195 -22.32 -8.75 -21.80
N LYS A 196 -21.10 -9.29 -21.94
CA LYS A 196 -20.87 -10.70 -22.30
C LYS A 196 -21.41 -11.63 -21.21
N SER A 197 -21.17 -11.33 -19.94
CA SER A 197 -21.62 -12.12 -18.80
C SER A 197 -23.14 -12.12 -18.69
N THR A 198 -23.79 -10.97 -18.88
CA THR A 198 -25.26 -10.85 -18.89
C THR A 198 -25.88 -11.68 -20.01
N LYS A 199 -25.33 -11.64 -21.23
CA LYS A 199 -25.78 -12.46 -22.35
C LYS A 199 -25.68 -13.97 -22.11
N GLN A 200 -24.75 -14.39 -21.22
CA GLN A 200 -24.54 -15.78 -20.84
C GLN A 200 -25.30 -16.19 -19.57
N ASN A 201 -26.28 -15.39 -19.10
CA ASN A 201 -27.01 -15.57 -17.83
C ASN A 201 -26.05 -15.82 -16.63
N ARG A 202 -24.86 -15.26 -16.66
CA ARG A 202 -23.92 -15.32 -15.54
C ARG A 202 -24.10 -14.10 -14.65
N HIS A 203 -24.25 -14.33 -13.36
CA HIS A 203 -24.19 -13.26 -12.39
C HIS A 203 -22.77 -12.66 -12.39
N CYS A 204 -22.67 -11.43 -12.82
CA CYS A 204 -21.49 -10.59 -12.66
C CYS A 204 -21.90 -9.32 -11.93
N GLY A 205 -20.96 -8.72 -11.17
CA GLY A 205 -21.17 -7.39 -10.59
C GLY A 205 -21.48 -6.37 -11.69
N ASN A 206 -22.09 -5.24 -11.34
CA ASN A 206 -22.24 -4.12 -12.27
C ASN A 206 -20.87 -3.45 -12.53
N GLY A 207 -20.79 -2.54 -13.49
CA GLY A 207 -19.55 -1.85 -13.84
C GLY A 207 -18.91 -1.13 -12.65
N TYR A 208 -19.70 -0.56 -11.74
CA TYR A 208 -19.22 0.16 -10.55
C TYR A 208 -18.47 -0.75 -9.56
N PHE A 209 -18.87 -2.02 -9.45
CA PHE A 209 -18.13 -2.99 -8.64
C PHE A 209 -16.67 -3.12 -9.13
N TYR A 210 -16.47 -3.24 -10.44
CA TYR A 210 -15.12 -3.38 -11.01
C TYR A 210 -14.32 -2.09 -10.90
N ILE A 211 -14.94 -0.91 -11.07
CA ILE A 211 -14.29 0.38 -10.83
C ILE A 211 -13.87 0.49 -9.35
N GLY A 212 -14.72 0.08 -8.40
CA GLY A 212 -14.38 0.03 -6.98
C GLY A 212 -13.21 -0.91 -6.67
N MET A 213 -13.02 -1.99 -7.43
CA MET A 213 -11.83 -2.85 -7.30
C MET A 213 -10.57 -2.15 -7.82
N TYR A 214 -10.66 -1.43 -8.95
CA TYR A 214 -9.54 -0.61 -9.43
C TYR A 214 -9.17 0.49 -8.43
N PHE A 215 -10.17 1.16 -7.83
CA PHE A 215 -9.94 2.13 -6.76
C PHE A 215 -9.08 1.54 -5.64
N ARG A 216 -9.44 0.35 -5.12
CA ARG A 216 -8.69 -0.30 -4.04
C ARG A 216 -7.26 -0.67 -4.45
N VAL A 217 -7.06 -1.13 -5.68
CA VAL A 217 -5.73 -1.46 -6.20
C VAL A 217 -4.88 -0.20 -6.33
N LEU A 218 -5.42 0.89 -6.87
CA LEU A 218 -4.71 2.16 -7.01
C LEU A 218 -4.36 2.76 -5.65
N LEU A 219 -5.29 2.76 -4.71
CA LEU A 219 -5.08 3.24 -3.35
C LEU A 219 -4.01 2.39 -2.62
N SER A 220 -4.10 1.07 -2.73
CA SER A 220 -3.10 0.17 -2.12
C SER A 220 -1.70 0.40 -2.65
N MET A 221 -1.54 0.64 -3.96
CA MET A 221 -0.23 0.95 -4.54
C MET A 221 0.29 2.32 -4.10
N LEU A 222 -0.58 3.31 -3.99
CA LEU A 222 -0.21 4.63 -3.49
C LEU A 222 0.27 4.53 -2.04
N LEU A 223 -0.52 3.88 -1.16
CA LEU A 223 -0.17 3.69 0.25
C LEU A 223 1.13 2.92 0.45
N ASP A 224 1.31 1.80 -0.26
CA ASP A 224 2.54 1.00 -0.18
C ASP A 224 3.78 1.84 -0.59
N SER A 225 3.60 2.73 -1.56
CA SER A 225 4.69 3.58 -2.06
C SER A 225 5.02 4.74 -1.15
N ASP A 226 4.02 5.41 -0.62
CA ASP A 226 4.15 6.54 0.29
C ASP A 226 4.76 6.09 1.62
N TRP A 227 4.20 5.04 2.23
CA TRP A 227 4.72 4.49 3.48
C TRP A 227 6.15 3.95 3.34
N THR A 228 6.44 3.31 2.21
CA THR A 228 7.78 2.83 1.90
C THR A 228 8.82 3.94 1.86
N ASP A 229 8.53 5.06 1.19
CA ASP A 229 9.46 6.19 1.14
C ASP A 229 9.56 6.91 2.49
N THR A 230 8.44 7.06 3.19
CA THR A 230 8.38 7.62 4.55
C THR A 230 9.19 6.78 5.54
N GLU A 231 9.05 5.46 5.52
CA GLU A 231 9.82 4.56 6.38
C GLU A 231 11.33 4.64 6.09
N LYS A 232 11.73 4.67 4.83
CA LYS A 232 13.13 4.89 4.43
C LYS A 232 13.69 6.18 5.02
N PHE A 233 12.93 7.25 4.93
CA PHE A 233 13.35 8.54 5.44
C PHE A 233 13.59 8.49 6.95
N PHE A 234 12.66 7.94 7.75
CA PHE A 234 12.78 7.92 9.20
C PHE A 234 13.76 6.87 9.72
N GLN A 235 13.82 5.67 9.14
CA GLN A 235 14.72 4.61 9.59
C GLN A 235 16.16 4.78 9.11
N ASN A 236 16.41 5.64 8.12
CA ASN A 236 17.72 5.82 7.47
C ASN A 236 18.34 4.50 6.96
N GLU A 237 17.49 3.55 6.64
CA GLU A 237 17.90 2.24 6.13
C GLU A 237 17.51 2.10 4.66
N GLU A 238 18.35 1.43 3.88
CA GLU A 238 17.90 0.93 2.59
C GLU A 238 16.79 -0.08 2.83
N LEU A 239 15.69 0.05 2.09
CA LEU A 239 14.59 -0.91 2.20
C LEU A 239 15.11 -2.33 2.07
N LYS A 240 14.66 -3.20 2.95
CA LYS A 240 14.83 -4.65 2.79
C LYS A 240 14.34 -5.01 1.39
N GLN A 241 15.22 -5.59 0.59
CA GLN A 241 14.84 -6.02 -0.76
C GLN A 241 13.62 -6.93 -0.68
N ARG A 242 12.65 -6.72 -1.56
CA ARG A 242 11.51 -7.63 -1.64
C ARG A 242 12.01 -9.05 -1.81
N ILE A 243 11.48 -9.95 -0.98
CA ILE A 243 11.79 -11.38 -1.03
C ILE A 243 11.53 -11.88 -2.46
N SER A 244 12.54 -12.47 -3.06
CA SER A 244 12.43 -13.00 -4.43
C SER A 244 11.46 -14.19 -4.50
N LYS A 245 10.90 -14.44 -5.67
CA LYS A 245 10.02 -15.63 -5.86
C LYS A 245 10.71 -16.94 -5.49
N LYS A 246 12.03 -17.05 -5.65
CA LYS A 246 12.81 -18.25 -5.25
C LYS A 246 12.90 -18.39 -3.73
N GLU A 247 13.05 -17.28 -3.02
CA GLU A 247 13.07 -17.28 -1.55
C GLU A 247 11.69 -17.61 -0.99
N ILE A 248 10.62 -17.04 -1.57
CA ILE A 248 9.25 -17.41 -1.19
C ILE A 248 9.00 -18.92 -1.38
N GLN A 249 9.46 -19.51 -2.48
CA GLN A 249 9.33 -20.94 -2.70
C GLN A 249 10.08 -21.77 -1.63
N LYS A 250 11.27 -21.33 -1.21
CA LYS A 250 11.99 -21.98 -0.09
C LYS A 250 11.21 -21.87 1.22
N ILE A 251 10.62 -20.71 1.50
CA ILE A 251 9.76 -20.49 2.68
C ILE A 251 8.60 -21.49 2.66
N TRP A 252 7.90 -21.63 1.52
CA TRP A 252 6.80 -22.60 1.42
C TRP A 252 7.28 -24.04 1.65
N GLN A 253 8.40 -24.45 1.09
CA GLN A 253 8.96 -25.79 1.28
C GLN A 253 9.33 -26.06 2.75
N GLN A 254 9.96 -25.10 3.41
CA GLN A 254 10.28 -25.18 4.84
C GLN A 254 9.01 -25.25 5.68
N SER A 255 8.04 -24.36 5.43
CA SER A 255 6.76 -24.35 6.14
C SER A 255 5.99 -25.67 5.97
N ILE A 256 6.01 -26.27 4.78
CA ILE A 256 5.42 -27.60 4.52
C ILE A 256 6.12 -28.66 5.36
N GLN A 257 7.44 -28.66 5.39
CA GLN A 257 8.21 -29.64 6.17
C GLN A 257 7.92 -29.54 7.67
N CYS A 258 7.93 -28.32 8.22
CA CYS A 258 7.57 -28.08 9.63
C CYS A 258 6.13 -28.52 9.91
N PHE A 259 5.20 -28.16 9.04
CA PHE A 259 3.79 -28.52 9.16
C PHE A 259 3.57 -30.04 9.16
N GLU A 260 4.19 -30.79 8.25
CA GLU A 260 4.05 -32.26 8.21
C GLU A 260 4.66 -32.91 9.46
N ASN A 261 5.77 -32.41 9.98
CA ASN A 261 6.35 -32.83 11.24
C ASN A 261 5.40 -32.57 12.42
N TYR A 262 4.84 -31.35 12.49
CA TYR A 262 3.85 -31.00 13.51
C TYR A 262 2.61 -31.91 13.45
N LEU A 263 2.07 -32.13 12.25
CA LEU A 263 0.90 -32.97 12.04
C LEU A 263 1.17 -34.44 12.51
N ASN A 264 2.32 -34.97 12.15
CA ASN A 264 2.73 -36.34 12.58
C ASN A 264 2.89 -36.43 14.09
N HIS A 265 3.42 -35.39 14.75
CA HIS A 265 3.54 -35.35 16.21
C HIS A 265 2.18 -35.29 16.88
N GLU A 266 1.26 -34.45 16.38
CA GLU A 266 -0.11 -34.35 16.87
C GLU A 266 -0.91 -35.65 16.71
N ILE A 267 -0.70 -36.36 15.59
CA ILE A 267 -1.31 -37.68 15.36
C ILE A 267 -0.83 -38.68 16.40
N ARG A 268 0.48 -38.75 16.68
CA ARG A 268 1.05 -39.66 17.65
C ARG A 268 0.57 -39.41 19.07
N ASN A 269 0.57 -38.14 19.50
CA ASN A 269 0.21 -37.79 20.88
C ASN A 269 -1.29 -37.95 21.19
N LYS A 270 -2.16 -37.87 20.16
CA LYS A 270 -3.61 -38.00 20.34
C LYS A 270 -4.15 -39.38 20.03
N ALA A 271 -3.30 -40.32 19.60
CA ALA A 271 -3.70 -41.73 19.34
C ALA A 271 -4.22 -42.46 20.57
N GLU A 272 -3.87 -42.01 21.77
CA GLU A 272 -4.32 -42.59 23.04
C GLU A 272 -5.77 -42.24 23.43
N ASN A 273 -6.36 -41.19 22.83
CA ASN A 273 -7.62 -40.57 23.30
C ASN A 273 -8.84 -40.67 22.37
N GLY A 274 -8.82 -41.48 21.31
CA GLY A 274 -9.99 -41.68 20.45
C GLY A 274 -9.68 -41.99 18.99
N GLN A 275 -9.42 -43.24 18.69
CA GLN A 275 -9.03 -43.73 17.34
C GLN A 275 -9.99 -43.32 16.21
N SER A 276 -11.29 -43.24 16.47
CA SER A 276 -12.31 -42.93 15.43
C SER A 276 -12.25 -41.46 14.94
N LEU A 277 -12.13 -40.50 15.86
CA LEU A 277 -12.07 -39.07 15.47
C LEU A 277 -10.74 -38.73 14.80
N GLN A 278 -9.66 -39.38 15.22
CA GLN A 278 -8.34 -39.18 14.63
C GLN A 278 -8.28 -39.70 13.19
N ALA A 279 -8.87 -40.85 12.92
CA ALA A 279 -8.98 -41.39 11.55
C ALA A 279 -9.77 -40.42 10.60
N VAL A 280 -10.86 -39.84 11.09
CA VAL A 280 -11.63 -38.83 10.33
C VAL A 280 -10.81 -37.59 10.06
N ARG A 281 -10.06 -37.06 11.04
CA ARG A 281 -9.17 -35.90 10.87
C ARG A 281 -8.08 -36.17 9.83
N GLN A 282 -7.50 -37.37 9.87
CA GLN A 282 -6.48 -37.79 8.92
C GLN A 282 -7.06 -37.88 7.50
N GLU A 283 -8.21 -38.49 7.31
CA GLU A 283 -8.88 -38.61 6.02
C GLU A 283 -9.20 -37.20 5.44
N ILE A 284 -9.72 -36.27 6.28
CA ILE A 284 -9.99 -34.89 5.85
C ILE A 284 -8.70 -34.19 5.42
N SER A 285 -7.62 -34.33 6.18
CA SER A 285 -6.32 -33.75 5.89
C SER A 285 -5.72 -34.29 4.60
N GLU A 286 -5.81 -35.60 4.35
CA GLU A 286 -5.35 -36.25 3.13
C GLU A 286 -6.13 -35.75 1.90
N ARG A 287 -7.45 -35.70 2.01
CA ARG A 287 -8.29 -35.11 0.92
C ARG A 287 -7.95 -33.65 0.63
N CYS A 288 -7.69 -32.85 1.66
CA CYS A 288 -7.24 -31.46 1.48
C CYS A 288 -5.91 -31.37 0.73
N TYR A 289 -4.99 -32.27 1.03
CA TYR A 289 -3.71 -32.38 0.31
C TYR A 289 -3.92 -32.76 -1.16
N GLU A 290 -4.72 -33.78 -1.45
CA GLU A 290 -5.03 -34.23 -2.82
C GLU A 290 -5.73 -33.11 -3.65
N GLU A 291 -6.69 -32.41 -3.03
CA GLU A 291 -7.40 -31.30 -3.70
C GLU A 291 -6.47 -30.11 -4.02
N ALA A 292 -5.39 -29.92 -3.28
CA ALA A 292 -4.42 -28.88 -3.57
C ALA A 292 -3.73 -29.02 -4.94
N GLU A 293 -3.73 -30.22 -5.52
CA GLU A 293 -3.18 -30.51 -6.87
C GLU A 293 -4.11 -30.07 -8.00
N LYS A 294 -5.42 -30.05 -7.74
CA LYS A 294 -6.41 -29.79 -8.76
C LYS A 294 -6.45 -28.32 -9.22
N GLY A 295 -6.65 -28.10 -10.49
CA GLY A 295 -6.65 -26.77 -11.11
C GLY A 295 -7.87 -25.88 -10.84
N THR A 296 -8.76 -26.25 -9.91
CA THR A 296 -9.98 -25.52 -9.57
C THR A 296 -9.66 -24.20 -8.90
N ARG A 297 -10.44 -23.16 -9.13
CA ARG A 297 -10.23 -21.83 -8.53
C ARG A 297 -10.97 -21.63 -7.22
N LEU A 298 -12.08 -22.35 -7.00
CA LEU A 298 -12.93 -22.25 -5.82
C LEU A 298 -13.08 -23.62 -5.19
N TYR A 299 -12.79 -23.73 -3.91
CA TYR A 299 -12.93 -24.93 -3.12
C TYR A 299 -13.85 -24.66 -1.92
N ARG A 300 -14.55 -25.67 -1.49
CA ARG A 300 -15.40 -25.62 -0.30
C ARG A 300 -15.08 -26.79 0.62
N LEU A 301 -14.69 -26.50 1.86
CA LEU A 301 -14.49 -27.48 2.91
C LEU A 301 -15.68 -27.45 3.88
N THR A 302 -16.49 -28.53 3.89
CA THR A 302 -17.62 -28.66 4.77
C THR A 302 -17.38 -29.85 5.70
N VAL A 303 -17.02 -29.56 6.94
CA VAL A 303 -16.70 -30.56 7.96
C VAL A 303 -17.26 -30.11 9.32
N PRO A 304 -17.61 -31.06 10.25
CA PRO A 304 -18.09 -30.71 11.58
C PRO A 304 -17.07 -29.90 12.40
N THR A 305 -17.55 -29.22 13.43
CA THR A 305 -16.68 -28.56 14.41
C THR A 305 -15.83 -29.62 15.14
N GLY A 306 -14.55 -29.31 15.35
CA GLY A 306 -13.60 -30.24 15.98
C GLY A 306 -12.96 -31.28 15.06
N ALA A 307 -13.36 -31.31 13.77
CA ALA A 307 -12.79 -32.26 12.78
C ALA A 307 -11.46 -31.83 12.16
N GLY A 308 -10.73 -30.89 12.77
CA GLY A 308 -9.40 -30.46 12.31
C GLY A 308 -9.42 -29.48 11.14
N LYS A 309 -10.46 -28.65 11.01
CA LYS A 309 -10.65 -27.71 9.89
C LYS A 309 -9.45 -26.78 9.67
N THR A 310 -8.91 -26.18 10.74
CA THR A 310 -7.78 -25.23 10.67
C THR A 310 -6.55 -25.88 10.05
N LEU A 311 -6.09 -27.01 10.59
CA LEU A 311 -4.90 -27.69 10.08
C LEU A 311 -5.11 -28.28 8.68
N SER A 312 -6.29 -28.86 8.40
CA SER A 312 -6.57 -29.41 7.06
C SER A 312 -6.64 -28.32 5.99
N SER A 313 -7.23 -27.16 6.32
CA SER A 313 -7.24 -26.01 5.40
C SER A 313 -5.87 -25.38 5.22
N LEU A 314 -5.05 -25.35 6.29
CA LEU A 314 -3.67 -24.88 6.21
C LEU A 314 -2.82 -25.82 5.32
N ARG A 315 -2.95 -27.14 5.47
CA ARG A 315 -2.30 -28.12 4.59
C ARG A 315 -2.61 -27.87 3.13
N PHE A 316 -3.90 -27.74 2.80
CA PHE A 316 -4.34 -27.35 1.45
C PHE A 316 -3.66 -26.06 0.98
N ALA A 317 -3.69 -24.99 1.80
CA ALA A 317 -3.20 -23.68 1.43
C ALA A 317 -1.68 -23.67 1.18
N LEU A 318 -0.89 -24.32 2.03
CA LEU A 318 0.56 -24.43 1.89
C LEU A 318 0.96 -25.15 0.60
N TYR A 319 0.41 -26.33 0.37
CA TYR A 319 0.70 -27.09 -0.86
C TYR A 319 0.18 -26.39 -2.09
N ARG A 320 -0.97 -25.72 -2.00
CA ARG A 320 -1.49 -24.93 -3.13
C ARG A 320 -0.63 -23.72 -3.44
N ALA A 321 -0.15 -23.00 -2.42
CA ALA A 321 0.72 -21.85 -2.58
C ALA A 321 2.06 -22.24 -3.22
N GLU A 322 2.67 -23.31 -2.77
CA GLU A 322 3.91 -23.85 -3.33
C GLU A 322 3.72 -24.25 -4.79
N ARG A 323 2.75 -25.11 -5.12
CA ARG A 323 2.50 -25.62 -6.46
C ARG A 323 2.08 -24.56 -7.48
N THR A 324 1.35 -23.54 -7.03
CA THR A 324 0.87 -22.44 -7.90
C THR A 324 1.71 -21.18 -7.81
N GLN A 325 2.86 -21.26 -7.12
CA GLN A 325 3.82 -20.16 -6.95
C GLN A 325 3.16 -18.88 -6.40
N LYS A 326 2.24 -19.03 -5.43
CA LYS A 326 1.61 -17.89 -4.75
C LYS A 326 2.60 -17.29 -3.77
N GLN A 327 2.50 -15.96 -3.61
CA GLN A 327 3.37 -15.22 -2.70
C GLN A 327 2.79 -15.11 -1.30
N HIS A 328 1.47 -15.16 -1.16
CA HIS A 328 0.77 -14.98 0.10
C HIS A 328 -0.36 -16.01 0.27
N ILE A 329 -0.61 -16.38 1.52
CA ILE A 329 -1.84 -17.05 1.98
C ILE A 329 -2.56 -16.04 2.86
N ILE A 330 -3.82 -15.73 2.55
CA ILE A 330 -4.64 -14.81 3.35
C ILE A 330 -5.73 -15.63 4.02
N TYR A 331 -5.72 -15.62 5.36
CA TYR A 331 -6.71 -16.30 6.19
C TYR A 331 -7.66 -15.28 6.79
N VAL A 332 -8.94 -15.37 6.48
CA VAL A 332 -9.95 -14.42 6.94
C VAL A 332 -10.93 -15.11 7.89
N ALA A 333 -11.13 -14.55 9.06
CA ALA A 333 -12.11 -14.99 10.04
C ALA A 333 -13.01 -13.84 10.52
N PRO A 334 -14.28 -14.11 10.87
CA PRO A 334 -15.23 -13.04 11.19
C PRO A 334 -15.06 -12.43 12.59
N PHE A 335 -14.29 -13.08 13.48
CA PHE A 335 -14.10 -12.66 14.86
C PHE A 335 -12.62 -12.69 15.25
N ASN A 336 -12.17 -11.64 15.97
CA ASN A 336 -10.77 -11.49 16.40
C ASN A 336 -10.30 -12.68 17.24
N SER A 337 -11.13 -13.18 18.16
CA SER A 337 -10.77 -14.34 18.99
C SER A 337 -10.50 -15.62 18.19
N ILE A 338 -11.24 -15.84 17.10
CA ILE A 338 -11.01 -16.97 16.20
C ILE A 338 -9.76 -16.72 15.37
N LEU A 339 -9.53 -15.47 14.95
CA LEU A 339 -8.35 -15.10 14.17
C LEU A 339 -7.08 -15.34 14.98
N SER A 340 -6.99 -14.83 16.22
CA SER A 340 -5.83 -15.03 17.09
C SER A 340 -5.59 -16.49 17.42
N GLN A 341 -6.65 -17.25 17.74
CA GLN A 341 -6.52 -18.69 17.98
C GLN A 341 -5.98 -19.44 16.76
N ASN A 342 -6.46 -19.11 15.55
CA ASN A 342 -5.96 -19.72 14.32
C ASN A 342 -4.53 -19.28 14.02
N ALA A 343 -4.17 -18.01 14.24
CA ALA A 343 -2.83 -17.51 14.06
C ALA A 343 -1.82 -18.24 14.96
N ASP A 344 -2.17 -18.44 16.23
CA ASP A 344 -1.32 -19.18 17.18
C ASP A 344 -1.15 -20.65 16.78
N GLU A 345 -2.20 -21.29 16.26
CA GLU A 345 -2.10 -22.65 15.76
C GLU A 345 -1.25 -22.75 14.49
N ILE A 346 -1.39 -21.78 13.58
CA ILE A 346 -0.58 -21.70 12.36
C ILE A 346 0.89 -21.45 12.69
N ARG A 347 1.22 -20.50 13.58
CA ARG A 347 2.60 -20.24 14.02
C ARG A 347 3.27 -21.49 14.58
N ARG A 348 2.57 -22.23 15.44
CA ARG A 348 3.07 -23.50 15.97
C ARG A 348 3.27 -24.56 14.90
N ALA A 349 2.38 -24.61 13.92
CA ALA A 349 2.43 -25.62 12.87
C ALA A 349 3.53 -25.36 11.82
N VAL A 350 3.84 -24.10 11.53
CA VAL A 350 4.90 -23.73 10.58
C VAL A 350 6.27 -23.50 11.23
N ASP A 351 6.31 -23.42 12.57
CA ASP A 351 7.51 -23.18 13.40
C ASP A 351 8.32 -21.95 13.00
N ASP A 352 7.61 -20.90 12.54
CA ASP A 352 8.19 -19.63 12.15
C ASP A 352 7.18 -18.50 12.42
N PRO A 353 7.34 -17.75 13.52
CA PRO A 353 6.42 -16.66 13.88
C PRO A 353 6.50 -15.47 12.92
N ASP A 354 7.64 -15.26 12.24
CA ASP A 354 7.88 -14.07 11.44
C ASP A 354 7.15 -14.09 10.09
N ILE A 355 6.75 -15.28 9.61
CA ILE A 355 5.98 -15.41 8.37
C ILE A 355 4.46 -15.30 8.57
N VAL A 356 3.99 -15.21 9.83
CA VAL A 356 2.56 -15.14 10.17
C VAL A 356 2.21 -13.76 10.69
N LEU A 357 1.75 -12.90 9.80
CA LEU A 357 1.23 -11.59 10.17
C LEU A 357 -0.22 -11.72 10.64
N GLU A 358 -0.50 -11.28 11.85
CA GLU A 358 -1.85 -11.13 12.38
C GLU A 358 -2.29 -9.67 12.29
N HIS A 359 -3.40 -9.44 11.59
CA HIS A 359 -3.94 -8.11 11.39
C HIS A 359 -5.42 -8.08 11.76
N HIS A 360 -5.75 -7.29 12.78
CA HIS A 360 -7.13 -7.03 13.20
C HIS A 360 -7.26 -5.61 13.72
N CYS A 361 -8.46 -5.05 13.61
CA CYS A 361 -8.78 -3.70 14.11
C CYS A 361 -8.97 -3.68 15.62
#